data_757a0cfa530f062febe97882ac167213
#
_entry.id   757a0cfa530f062febe97882ac167213
#
_cell.length_a   1.000
_cell.length_b   1.000
_cell.length_c   1.000
_cell.angle_alpha   90.00
_cell.angle_beta   90.00
_cell.angle_gamma   90.00
#
_symmetry.space_group_name_H-M   'P 1'
#
loop_
_entity.id
_entity.type
_entity.pdbx_description
1 polymer ?
#
loop_
_entity_poly.entity_id
_entity_poly.type
_entity_poly.pdbx_seq_one_letter_code
_entity_poly.pdbx_strand_id
1 'polypeptide(L)'
;LMVRDFNPNGSISALEPELTQVAEKTGRVLLAPTLAEILSQHGHEYMAIGAGTSGNAYLQNPTAEKFGGATIHPEFTLPRSLNQKLTDRFGAWPDESRPNTQRTAHCLRILTEYMLSERTPTVSMIWSSEPDKSQHDSPVGSSLSHAAISEADGRFGDLMDWLRRTGREGDIDVMGASDHGYSTISQTIDVEGMVG
;
A
#
# COMPACT_ATOMS: atom_id res chain seq x y z
N LEU A 1 -16.38 -4.20 -3.05
CA LEU A 1 -16.14 -5.64 -2.90
C LEU A 1 -17.47 -6.34 -2.65
N MET A 2 -17.91 -7.21 -3.57
CA MET A 2 -19.14 -7.99 -3.34
C MET A 2 -18.79 -9.18 -2.42
N VAL A 3 -19.23 -9.13 -1.19
CA VAL A 3 -19.04 -10.18 -0.18
C VAL A 3 -20.41 -10.75 0.16
N ARG A 4 -20.96 -11.55 -0.76
CA ARG A 4 -22.34 -12.06 -0.70
C ARG A 4 -22.65 -12.85 0.58
N ASP A 5 -21.66 -13.59 1.08
CA ASP A 5 -21.85 -14.42 2.27
C ASP A 5 -21.70 -13.64 3.57
N PHE A 6 -21.19 -12.41 3.52
CA PHE A 6 -21.00 -11.56 4.68
C PHE A 6 -22.17 -10.59 4.89
N ASN A 7 -22.61 -9.92 3.83
CA ASN A 7 -23.75 -9.00 3.84
C ASN A 7 -24.52 -9.12 2.53
N PRO A 8 -25.47 -10.08 2.40
CA PRO A 8 -26.17 -10.34 1.14
C PRO A 8 -27.05 -9.18 0.66
N ASN A 9 -27.42 -8.26 1.57
CA ASN A 9 -28.36 -7.16 1.29
C ASN A 9 -27.70 -5.78 1.40
N GLY A 10 -26.36 -5.70 1.50
CA GLY A 10 -25.68 -4.44 1.67
C GLY A 10 -24.25 -4.43 1.14
N SER A 11 -23.69 -3.25 1.04
CA SER A 11 -22.27 -3.03 0.82
C SER A 11 -21.51 -2.99 2.15
N ILE A 12 -20.24 -3.35 2.11
CA ILE A 12 -19.29 -3.11 3.20
C ILE A 12 -18.25 -2.11 2.73
N SER A 13 -17.67 -1.38 3.67
CA SER A 13 -16.46 -0.62 3.39
C SER A 13 -15.33 -1.57 3.01
N ALA A 14 -14.48 -1.19 2.07
CA ALA A 14 -13.30 -1.95 1.68
C ALA A 14 -12.06 -1.47 2.46
N LEU A 15 -12.22 -1.12 3.74
CA LEU A 15 -11.13 -0.78 4.65
C LEU A 15 -10.69 -2.00 5.47
N GLU A 16 -9.51 -1.91 6.07
CA GLU A 16 -8.91 -3.05 6.80
C GLU A 16 -9.83 -3.66 7.87
N PRO A 17 -10.52 -2.87 8.73
CA PRO A 17 -11.35 -3.46 9.78
C PRO A 17 -12.48 -4.35 9.25
N GLU A 18 -13.16 -3.93 8.19
CA GLU A 18 -14.24 -4.71 7.57
C GLU A 18 -13.71 -5.90 6.81
N LEU A 19 -12.60 -5.74 6.10
CA LEU A 19 -11.96 -6.86 5.39
C LEU A 19 -11.44 -7.92 6.36
N THR A 20 -10.92 -7.52 7.53
CA THR A 20 -10.54 -8.44 8.60
C THR A 20 -11.74 -9.22 9.10
N GLN A 21 -12.89 -8.56 9.36
CA GLN A 21 -14.11 -9.25 9.75
C GLN A 21 -14.62 -10.25 8.70
N VAL A 22 -14.48 -9.90 7.41
CA VAL A 22 -14.79 -10.83 6.31
C VAL A 22 -13.88 -12.05 6.41
N ALA A 23 -12.57 -11.86 6.55
CA ALA A 23 -11.61 -12.96 6.66
C ALA A 23 -11.88 -13.86 7.87
N GLU A 24 -12.23 -13.27 9.01
CA GLU A 24 -12.59 -14.02 10.23
C GLU A 24 -13.84 -14.87 10.06
N LYS A 25 -14.88 -14.34 9.42
CA LYS A 25 -16.15 -15.04 9.20
C LYS A 25 -16.09 -16.10 8.10
N THR A 26 -15.37 -15.83 7.02
CA THR A 26 -15.38 -16.67 5.81
C THR A 26 -14.10 -17.49 5.64
N GLY A 27 -13.11 -17.27 6.52
CA GLY A 27 -11.80 -17.91 6.47
C GLY A 27 -10.80 -17.25 5.50
N ARG A 28 -11.25 -16.32 4.66
CA ARG A 28 -10.40 -15.59 3.71
C ARG A 28 -11.13 -14.36 3.13
N VAL A 29 -10.38 -13.37 2.68
CA VAL A 29 -10.93 -12.19 1.98
C VAL A 29 -10.85 -12.32 0.47
N LEU A 30 -9.85 -13.00 -0.06
CA LEU A 30 -9.66 -13.25 -1.49
C LEU A 30 -9.90 -14.73 -1.80
N LEU A 31 -10.61 -15.02 -2.91
CA LEU A 31 -10.87 -16.40 -3.35
C LEU A 31 -9.67 -16.99 -4.12
N ALA A 32 -8.86 -16.15 -4.77
CA ALA A 32 -7.61 -16.55 -5.40
C ALA A 32 -6.45 -16.43 -4.41
N PRO A 33 -5.39 -17.27 -4.54
CA PRO A 33 -4.19 -17.11 -3.76
C PRO A 33 -3.49 -15.78 -4.09
N THR A 34 -2.92 -15.14 -3.08
CA THR A 34 -2.14 -13.93 -3.25
C THR A 34 -0.70 -14.26 -3.70
N LEU A 35 0.01 -13.26 -4.22
CA LEU A 35 1.45 -13.41 -4.50
C LEU A 35 2.22 -13.83 -3.24
N ALA A 36 1.89 -13.27 -2.10
CA ALA A 36 2.49 -13.63 -0.80
C ALA A 36 2.30 -15.11 -0.45
N GLU A 37 1.08 -15.63 -0.64
CA GLU A 37 0.79 -17.06 -0.39
C GLU A 37 1.57 -17.97 -1.35
N ILE A 38 1.64 -17.61 -2.63
CA ILE A 38 2.39 -18.37 -3.65
C ILE A 38 3.89 -18.38 -3.30
N LEU A 39 4.47 -17.22 -3.02
CA LEU A 39 5.88 -17.11 -2.64
C LEU A 39 6.21 -17.92 -1.38
N SER A 40 5.35 -17.84 -0.36
CA SER A 40 5.52 -18.60 0.88
C SER A 40 5.54 -20.11 0.67
N GLN A 41 4.72 -20.65 -0.25
CA GLN A 41 4.71 -22.07 -0.60
C GLN A 41 6.05 -22.55 -1.20
N HIS A 42 6.83 -21.62 -1.76
CA HIS A 42 8.16 -21.88 -2.34
C HIS A 42 9.31 -21.44 -1.43
N GLY A 43 9.06 -21.11 -0.17
CA GLY A 43 10.09 -20.69 0.79
C GLY A 43 10.56 -19.24 0.60
N HIS A 44 9.80 -18.43 -0.13
CA HIS A 44 10.09 -17.03 -0.39
C HIS A 44 9.23 -16.11 0.45
N GLU A 45 9.76 -14.90 0.76
CA GLU A 45 9.07 -13.89 1.56
C GLU A 45 8.59 -12.73 0.69
N TYR A 46 7.38 -12.25 0.97
CA TYR A 46 6.79 -11.04 0.41
C TYR A 46 6.50 -10.03 1.53
N MET A 47 6.93 -8.80 1.36
CA MET A 47 6.61 -7.71 2.27
C MET A 47 6.06 -6.50 1.51
N ALA A 48 5.00 -5.89 2.02
CA ALA A 48 4.41 -4.67 1.48
C ALA A 48 4.39 -3.55 2.50
N ILE A 49 4.57 -2.33 2.04
CA ILE A 49 4.41 -1.10 2.83
C ILE A 49 3.71 -0.04 2.02
N GLY A 50 2.84 0.74 2.63
CA GLY A 50 2.16 1.84 1.96
C GLY A 50 1.44 2.77 2.93
N ALA A 51 1.08 3.97 2.45
CA ALA A 51 0.38 5.00 3.21
C ALA A 51 -0.92 5.44 2.51
N GLY A 52 -1.47 4.61 1.65
CA GLY A 52 -2.74 4.82 0.96
C GLY A 52 -3.95 4.54 1.83
N THR A 53 -4.96 3.86 1.27
CA THR A 53 -6.10 3.36 2.06
C THR A 53 -5.74 2.05 2.75
N SER A 54 -6.26 1.84 3.96
CA SER A 54 -5.97 0.64 4.74
C SER A 54 -6.43 -0.65 4.07
N GLY A 55 -7.54 -0.60 3.33
CA GLY A 55 -8.02 -1.75 2.59
C GLY A 55 -7.11 -2.17 1.42
N ASN A 56 -6.60 -1.20 0.66
CA ASN A 56 -5.61 -1.49 -0.37
C ASN A 56 -4.36 -2.14 0.24
N ALA A 57 -3.83 -1.56 1.32
CA ALA A 57 -2.67 -2.12 2.01
C ALA A 57 -2.95 -3.53 2.54
N TYR A 58 -4.12 -3.76 3.17
CA TYR A 58 -4.50 -5.07 3.70
C TYR A 58 -4.49 -6.15 2.62
N LEU A 59 -5.01 -5.88 1.44
CA LEU A 59 -5.09 -6.84 0.34
C LEU A 59 -3.74 -7.22 -0.27
N GLN A 60 -2.66 -6.49 0.04
CA GLN A 60 -1.31 -6.83 -0.46
C GLN A 60 -0.78 -8.13 0.17
N ASN A 61 -0.99 -8.35 1.47
CA ASN A 61 -0.70 -9.60 2.15
C ASN A 61 -1.62 -9.77 3.38
N PRO A 62 -2.90 -10.08 3.18
CA PRO A 62 -3.88 -10.22 4.27
C PRO A 62 -3.59 -11.43 5.16
N THR A 63 -2.75 -12.34 4.72
CA THR A 63 -2.44 -13.61 5.37
C THR A 63 -1.04 -13.65 5.99
N ALA A 64 -0.40 -12.48 6.22
CA ALA A 64 0.95 -12.39 6.78
C ALA A 64 1.09 -13.08 8.15
N GLU A 65 0.05 -13.09 8.99
CA GLU A 65 0.04 -13.81 10.26
C GLU A 65 0.23 -15.33 10.07
N LYS A 66 -0.24 -15.87 8.97
CA LYS A 66 -0.27 -17.31 8.70
C LYS A 66 0.89 -17.77 7.81
N PHE A 67 1.18 -17.02 6.78
CA PHE A 67 2.14 -17.41 5.73
C PHE A 67 3.45 -16.62 5.77
N GLY A 68 3.57 -15.66 6.69
CA GLY A 68 4.78 -14.85 6.85
C GLY A 68 4.80 -13.61 5.94
N GLY A 69 5.96 -12.95 5.94
CA GLY A 69 6.10 -11.63 5.35
C GLY A 69 5.50 -10.54 6.23
N ALA A 70 5.11 -9.43 5.61
CA ALA A 70 4.44 -8.36 6.33
C ALA A 70 3.58 -7.48 5.41
N THR A 71 2.56 -6.85 6.00
CA THR A 71 1.93 -5.63 5.47
C THR A 71 2.09 -4.52 6.50
N ILE A 72 2.65 -3.39 6.10
CA ILE A 72 2.97 -2.27 6.98
C ILE A 72 2.20 -1.03 6.52
N HIS A 73 1.38 -0.46 7.41
CA HIS A 73 0.50 0.68 7.11
C HIS A 73 0.36 1.56 8.36
N PRO A 74 0.08 2.87 8.24
CA PRO A 74 -0.12 3.76 9.38
C PRO A 74 -1.19 3.30 10.38
N GLU A 75 -2.26 2.68 9.91
CA GLU A 75 -3.39 2.26 10.74
C GLU A 75 -3.23 0.83 11.29
N PHE A 76 -2.41 0.00 10.67
CA PHE A 76 -2.19 -1.38 11.09
C PHE A 76 -0.87 -1.95 10.56
N THR A 77 -0.44 -3.04 11.17
CA THR A 77 0.69 -3.84 10.68
C THR A 77 0.32 -5.32 10.81
N LEU A 78 0.65 -6.12 9.80
CA LEU A 78 0.57 -7.58 9.86
C LEU A 78 1.97 -8.18 9.64
N PRO A 79 2.41 -9.13 10.48
CA PRO A 79 1.75 -9.57 11.71
C PRO A 79 1.65 -8.43 12.73
N ARG A 80 0.57 -8.43 13.52
CA ARG A 80 0.32 -7.35 14.50
C ARG A 80 1.43 -7.18 15.53
N SER A 81 2.13 -8.26 15.85
CA SER A 81 3.31 -8.25 16.75
C SER A 81 4.47 -7.38 16.25
N LEU A 82 4.53 -7.10 14.95
CA LEU A 82 5.57 -6.28 14.35
C LEU A 82 5.37 -4.77 14.61
N ASN A 83 4.14 -4.34 14.87
CA ASN A 83 3.79 -2.91 14.98
C ASN A 83 4.62 -2.19 16.05
N GLN A 84 4.71 -2.75 17.26
CA GLN A 84 5.48 -2.12 18.36
C GLN A 84 6.96 -2.00 18.00
N LYS A 85 7.56 -3.05 17.45
CA LYS A 85 8.97 -3.03 17.02
C LYS A 85 9.26 -1.92 16.01
N LEU A 86 8.36 -1.72 15.05
CA LEU A 86 8.52 -0.66 14.05
C LEU A 86 8.33 0.73 14.66
N THR A 87 7.33 0.89 15.53
CA THR A 87 7.09 2.16 16.23
C THR A 87 8.27 2.55 17.15
N ASP A 88 8.82 1.60 17.89
CA ASP A 88 9.97 1.85 18.77
C ASP A 88 11.22 2.27 17.99
N ARG A 89 11.39 1.74 16.79
CA ARG A 89 12.56 2.02 15.97
C ARG A 89 12.44 3.26 15.10
N PHE A 90 11.29 3.41 14.44
CA PHE A 90 11.09 4.44 13.41
C PHE A 90 10.28 5.64 13.91
N GLY A 91 9.71 5.53 15.10
CA GLY A 91 8.79 6.52 15.67
C GLY A 91 7.35 6.33 15.22
N ALA A 92 6.47 7.18 15.73
CA ALA A 92 5.08 7.24 15.31
C ALA A 92 4.94 7.66 13.84
N TRP A 93 3.89 7.18 13.20
CA TRP A 93 3.57 7.62 11.85
C TRP A 93 3.26 9.11 11.82
N PRO A 94 3.78 9.86 10.82
CA PRO A 94 3.38 11.25 10.61
C PRO A 94 1.91 11.40 10.29
N ASP A 95 1.37 12.59 10.54
CA ASP A 95 0.02 12.95 10.11
C ASP A 95 -0.08 12.93 8.57
N GLU A 96 -1.28 12.66 8.08
CA GLU A 96 -1.56 12.70 6.66
C GLU A 96 -1.57 14.15 6.16
N SER A 97 -0.97 14.38 4.99
CA SER A 97 -0.90 15.68 4.34
C SER A 97 -1.12 15.59 2.83
N ARG A 98 -1.20 16.72 2.16
CA ARG A 98 -1.27 16.82 0.70
C ARG A 98 -0.15 17.73 0.17
N PRO A 99 0.83 17.24 -0.57
CA PRO A 99 1.12 15.82 -0.81
C PRO A 99 1.47 15.09 0.49
N ASN A 100 1.38 13.77 0.49
CA ASN A 100 1.62 12.91 1.66
C ASN A 100 3.11 12.63 1.90
N THR A 101 3.90 13.69 1.81
CA THR A 101 5.37 13.68 1.77
C THR A 101 6.00 12.95 2.95
N GLN A 102 5.55 13.28 4.18
CA GLN A 102 6.17 12.74 5.39
C GLN A 102 5.86 11.25 5.57
N ARG A 103 4.64 10.81 5.28
CA ARG A 103 4.28 9.38 5.33
C ARG A 103 5.02 8.59 4.26
N THR A 104 5.17 9.13 3.06
CA THR A 104 5.92 8.48 1.98
C THR A 104 7.40 8.35 2.33
N ALA A 105 7.99 9.40 2.91
CA ALA A 105 9.36 9.34 3.43
C ALA A 105 9.53 8.31 4.58
N HIS A 106 8.53 8.21 5.46
CA HIS A 106 8.52 7.22 6.53
C HIS A 106 8.43 5.79 5.98
N CYS A 107 7.56 5.55 4.98
CA CYS A 107 7.51 4.28 4.25
C CYS A 107 8.88 3.93 3.66
N LEU A 108 9.54 4.89 3.00
CA LEU A 108 10.84 4.66 2.37
C LEU A 108 11.92 4.30 3.40
N ARG A 109 11.92 4.95 4.57
CA ARG A 109 12.84 4.59 5.66
C ARG A 109 12.63 3.16 6.13
N ILE A 110 11.39 2.75 6.38
CA ILE A 110 11.08 1.38 6.80
C ILE A 110 11.45 0.39 5.69
N LEU A 111 11.13 0.71 4.42
CA LEU A 111 11.52 -0.12 3.28
C LEU A 111 13.04 -0.35 3.25
N THR A 112 13.82 0.72 3.29
CA THR A 112 15.28 0.63 3.11
C THR A 112 16.00 0.08 4.34
N GLU A 113 15.66 0.57 5.54
CA GLU A 113 16.39 0.23 6.77
C GLU A 113 15.91 -1.07 7.42
N TYR A 114 14.66 -1.49 7.21
CA TYR A 114 14.13 -2.71 7.79
C TYR A 114 13.87 -3.79 6.76
N MET A 115 13.02 -3.52 5.75
CA MET A 115 12.62 -4.55 4.80
C MET A 115 13.83 -5.01 3.95
N LEU A 116 14.50 -4.08 3.29
CA LEU A 116 15.61 -4.43 2.39
C LEU A 116 16.92 -4.72 3.13
N SER A 117 17.19 -4.09 4.29
CA SER A 117 18.47 -4.28 5.00
C SER A 117 18.48 -5.46 5.95
N GLU A 118 17.38 -5.74 6.64
CA GLU A 118 17.35 -6.78 7.70
C GLU A 118 16.56 -8.02 7.30
N ARG A 119 15.39 -7.83 6.67
CA ARG A 119 14.51 -8.95 6.32
C ARG A 119 14.90 -9.57 4.99
N THR A 120 15.34 -8.75 4.05
CA THR A 120 15.75 -9.17 2.70
C THR A 120 14.74 -10.10 2.01
N PRO A 121 13.44 -9.72 1.96
CA PRO A 121 12.44 -10.56 1.33
C PRO A 121 12.71 -10.72 -0.17
N THR A 122 12.19 -11.77 -0.76
CA THR A 122 12.30 -12.00 -2.21
C THR A 122 11.58 -10.92 -3.01
N VAL A 123 10.43 -10.46 -2.51
CA VAL A 123 9.69 -9.34 -3.11
C VAL A 123 9.34 -8.33 -2.04
N SER A 124 9.72 -7.08 -2.28
CA SER A 124 9.31 -5.91 -1.50
C SER A 124 8.44 -5.00 -2.35
N MET A 125 7.33 -4.54 -1.82
CA MET A 125 6.44 -3.61 -2.49
C MET A 125 6.29 -2.34 -1.65
N ILE A 126 6.40 -1.17 -2.28
CA ILE A 126 5.98 0.10 -1.71
C ILE A 126 4.82 0.66 -2.53
N TRP A 127 3.70 0.95 -1.87
CA TRP A 127 2.55 1.58 -2.50
C TRP A 127 2.52 3.06 -2.15
N SER A 128 2.82 3.90 -3.12
CA SER A 128 2.65 5.35 -3.00
C SER A 128 1.19 5.72 -3.20
N SER A 129 0.64 6.54 -2.30
CA SER A 129 -0.69 7.14 -2.46
C SER A 129 -0.66 8.44 -3.26
N GLU A 130 0.53 8.92 -3.62
CA GLU A 130 0.72 10.09 -4.45
C GLU A 130 1.23 9.68 -5.86
N PRO A 131 0.80 10.38 -6.89
CA PRO A 131 0.04 11.63 -6.92
C PRO A 131 -1.48 11.49 -6.85
N ASP A 132 -2.05 10.29 -6.73
CA ASP A 132 -3.49 10.00 -6.79
C ASP A 132 -4.31 10.85 -5.81
N LYS A 133 -4.00 10.77 -4.51
CA LYS A 133 -4.74 11.53 -3.48
C LYS A 133 -4.73 13.04 -3.72
N SER A 134 -3.60 13.59 -4.12
CA SER A 134 -3.50 15.02 -4.44
C SER A 134 -4.26 15.39 -5.71
N GLN A 135 -4.37 14.49 -6.67
CA GLN A 135 -5.14 14.69 -7.90
C GLN A 135 -6.66 14.49 -7.71
N HIS A 136 -7.08 13.78 -6.68
CA HIS A 136 -8.46 13.79 -6.22
C HIS A 136 -8.87 15.12 -5.57
N ASP A 137 -7.96 15.74 -4.82
CA ASP A 137 -8.22 17.01 -4.14
C ASP A 137 -8.09 18.23 -5.06
N SER A 138 -7.37 18.11 -6.19
CA SER A 138 -7.08 19.23 -7.10
C SER A 138 -6.87 18.73 -8.54
N PRO A 139 -7.31 19.48 -9.56
CA PRO A 139 -7.23 19.04 -10.95
C PRO A 139 -5.81 18.66 -11.38
N VAL A 140 -5.73 17.75 -12.35
CA VAL A 140 -4.48 17.43 -13.06
C VAL A 140 -3.87 18.72 -13.65
N GLY A 141 -2.55 18.90 -13.45
CA GLY A 141 -1.85 20.12 -13.87
C GLY A 141 -1.93 21.27 -12.87
N SER A 142 -2.62 21.13 -11.74
CA SER A 142 -2.58 22.10 -10.64
C SER A 142 -1.21 22.11 -9.95
N SER A 143 -0.94 23.16 -9.17
CA SER A 143 0.29 23.25 -8.37
C SER A 143 0.43 22.08 -7.39
N LEU A 144 -0.70 21.62 -6.79
CA LEU A 144 -0.72 20.47 -5.90
C LEU A 144 -0.39 19.17 -6.65
N SER A 145 -0.98 18.96 -7.83
CA SER A 145 -0.68 17.81 -8.68
C SER A 145 0.80 17.76 -9.08
N HIS A 146 1.37 18.89 -9.49
CA HIS A 146 2.80 18.97 -9.82
C HIS A 146 3.70 18.71 -8.60
N ALA A 147 3.35 19.27 -7.44
CA ALA A 147 4.10 19.03 -6.21
C ALA A 147 4.08 17.54 -5.83
N ALA A 148 2.92 16.87 -5.95
CA ALA A 148 2.78 15.46 -5.64
C ALA A 148 3.60 14.55 -6.58
N ILE A 149 3.61 14.86 -7.88
CA ILE A 149 4.45 14.15 -8.87
C ILE A 149 5.94 14.34 -8.56
N SER A 150 6.37 15.59 -8.32
CA SER A 150 7.77 15.88 -7.98
C SER A 150 8.20 15.20 -6.69
N GLU A 151 7.31 15.11 -5.70
CA GLU A 151 7.58 14.41 -4.44
C GLU A 151 7.71 12.89 -4.64
N ALA A 152 6.82 12.29 -5.42
CA ALA A 152 6.89 10.87 -5.75
C ALA A 152 8.18 10.52 -6.51
N ASP A 153 8.56 11.34 -7.49
CA ASP A 153 9.81 11.20 -8.23
C ASP A 153 11.04 11.36 -7.32
N GLY A 154 11.02 12.36 -6.43
CA GLY A 154 12.07 12.55 -5.43
C GLY A 154 12.24 11.34 -4.52
N ARG A 155 11.15 10.73 -4.03
CA ARG A 155 11.21 9.51 -3.20
C ARG A 155 11.73 8.31 -3.97
N PHE A 156 11.37 8.19 -5.25
CA PHE A 156 11.97 7.17 -6.12
C PHE A 156 13.48 7.41 -6.31
N GLY A 157 13.89 8.66 -6.51
CA GLY A 157 15.30 9.05 -6.56
C GLY A 157 16.05 8.66 -5.29
N ASP A 158 15.48 8.91 -4.10
CA ASP A 158 16.08 8.52 -2.81
C ASP A 158 16.27 6.99 -2.69
N LEU A 159 15.32 6.19 -3.19
CA LEU A 159 15.47 4.73 -3.24
C LEU A 159 16.63 4.32 -4.14
N MET A 160 16.72 4.88 -5.34
CA MET A 160 17.80 4.57 -6.28
C MET A 160 19.17 5.00 -5.74
N ASP A 161 19.24 6.14 -5.06
CA ASP A 161 20.46 6.60 -4.40
C ASP A 161 20.85 5.70 -3.22
N TRP A 162 19.87 5.19 -2.46
CA TRP A 162 20.12 4.22 -1.41
C TRP A 162 20.69 2.92 -1.97
N LEU A 163 20.13 2.38 -3.05
CA LEU A 163 20.65 1.17 -3.72
C LEU A 163 22.11 1.33 -4.16
N ARG A 164 22.43 2.47 -4.79
CA ARG A 164 23.81 2.78 -5.20
C ARG A 164 24.77 2.88 -4.02
N ARG A 165 24.40 3.66 -3.00
CA ARG A 165 25.25 3.86 -1.81
C ARG A 165 25.51 2.58 -1.02
N THR A 166 24.58 1.65 -1.04
CA THR A 166 24.70 0.36 -0.35
C THR A 166 25.29 -0.76 -1.22
N GLY A 167 25.60 -0.47 -2.49
CA GLY A 167 26.13 -1.43 -3.44
C GLY A 167 25.14 -2.51 -3.89
N ARG A 168 23.85 -2.25 -3.74
CA ARG A 168 22.78 -3.22 -4.05
C ARG A 168 22.12 -3.03 -5.41
N GLU A 169 22.56 -2.07 -6.19
CA GLU A 169 22.00 -1.76 -7.52
C GLU A 169 22.06 -2.95 -8.49
N GLY A 170 23.05 -3.85 -8.32
CA GLY A 170 23.17 -5.08 -9.12
C GLY A 170 22.45 -6.30 -8.54
N ASP A 171 21.94 -6.20 -7.30
CA ASP A 171 21.33 -7.34 -6.59
C ASP A 171 19.79 -7.23 -6.49
N ILE A 172 19.24 -6.05 -6.77
CA ILE A 172 17.81 -5.75 -6.62
C ILE A 172 17.27 -5.17 -7.91
N ASP A 173 16.35 -5.87 -8.55
CA ASP A 173 15.56 -5.35 -9.66
C ASP A 173 14.46 -4.42 -9.13
N VAL A 174 14.32 -3.26 -9.75
CA VAL A 174 13.28 -2.28 -9.40
C VAL A 174 12.26 -2.20 -10.53
N MET A 175 10.99 -2.43 -10.20
CA MET A 175 9.87 -2.32 -11.13
C MET A 175 8.93 -1.20 -10.68
N GLY A 176 8.69 -0.23 -11.56
CA GLY A 176 7.66 0.79 -11.38
C GLY A 176 6.39 0.42 -12.14
N ALA A 177 5.23 0.54 -11.49
CA ALA A 177 3.93 0.30 -12.11
C ALA A 177 2.91 1.30 -11.60
N SER A 178 1.87 1.56 -12.40
CA SER A 178 0.69 2.34 -12.01
C SER A 178 -0.54 1.47 -12.16
N ASP A 179 -1.49 1.59 -11.23
CA ASP A 179 -2.79 0.90 -11.27
C ASP A 179 -3.75 1.55 -12.27
N HIS A 180 -3.63 2.87 -12.50
CA HIS A 180 -4.38 3.63 -13.49
C HIS A 180 -3.67 4.95 -13.84
N GLY A 181 -4.16 5.61 -14.86
CA GLY A 181 -3.86 7.00 -15.15
C GLY A 181 -4.84 7.95 -14.48
N TYR A 182 -4.68 9.27 -14.71
CA TYR A 182 -5.57 10.28 -14.16
C TYR A 182 -5.94 11.32 -15.22
N SER A 183 -7.21 11.75 -15.21
CA SER A 183 -7.69 12.85 -16.05
C SER A 183 -8.69 13.71 -15.28
N THR A 184 -8.73 15.00 -15.60
CA THR A 184 -9.71 15.90 -15.00
C THR A 184 -11.12 15.52 -15.48
N ILE A 185 -12.04 15.32 -14.53
CA ILE A 185 -13.44 15.07 -14.81
C ILE A 185 -14.08 16.40 -15.24
N SER A 186 -14.62 16.45 -16.46
CA SER A 186 -15.29 17.63 -17.00
C SER A 186 -16.82 17.56 -16.91
N GLN A 187 -17.38 16.33 -16.74
CA GLN A 187 -18.82 16.10 -16.66
C GLN A 187 -19.14 14.84 -15.90
N THR A 188 -20.21 14.85 -15.13
CA THR A 188 -20.80 13.68 -14.46
C THR A 188 -22.17 13.39 -15.01
N ILE A 189 -22.55 12.10 -15.05
CA ILE A 189 -23.86 11.63 -15.48
C ILE A 189 -24.53 10.95 -14.28
N ASP A 190 -25.71 11.39 -13.94
CA ASP A 190 -26.56 10.75 -12.93
C ASP A 190 -27.25 9.51 -13.53
N VAL A 191 -26.63 8.35 -13.36
CA VAL A 191 -27.14 7.08 -13.87
C VAL A 191 -28.36 6.62 -13.08
N GLU A 192 -28.43 6.88 -11.76
CA GLU A 192 -29.58 6.49 -10.94
C GLU A 192 -30.84 7.24 -11.39
N GLY A 193 -30.75 8.53 -11.67
CA GLY A 193 -31.86 9.31 -12.22
C GLY A 193 -32.29 8.91 -13.63
N MET A 194 -31.43 8.17 -14.38
CA MET A 194 -31.73 7.73 -15.75
C MET A 194 -32.42 6.35 -15.82
N VAL A 195 -32.25 5.51 -14.78
CA VAL A 195 -32.73 4.11 -14.75
C VAL A 195 -33.78 3.86 -13.66
N GLY A 196 -34.16 4.90 -12.94
CA GLY A 196 -35.15 4.91 -11.86
C GLY A 196 -36.61 4.74 -12.27
#